data_d22e774087e2da89b91c6153de5c368e
#
_entry.id   d22e774087e2da89b91c6153de5c368e
#
_cell.length_a   1.000
_cell.length_b   1.000
_cell.length_c   1.000
_cell.angle_alpha   90.00
_cell.angle_beta   90.00
_cell.angle_gamma   90.00
#
_symmetry.space_group_name_H-M   'P 1'
#
loop_
_entity.id
_entity.type
_entity.pdbx_description
1 polymer ?
#
loop_
_entity_poly.entity_id
_entity_poly.type
_entity_poly.pdbx_seq_one_letter_code
_entity_poly.pdbx_strand_id
1 'polypeptide(L)'
;MAIPVLVADDSKLSRRSVIRALPPELEYDITEATNGQEAIDALSGNTYSLLLLDLTMPEKDGVDVLKYLDERGDMPNVIVISADFQPEKQRIVLSLGAKRFIRKPLDKEELAMTLFELGYL
;
A
#
# COMPACT_ATOMS: atom_id res chain seq x y z
N MET A 1 -3.36 13.39 15.71
CA MET A 1 -2.74 12.05 15.76
C MET A 1 -2.23 11.68 14.39
N ALA A 2 -1.01 11.15 14.34
CA ALA A 2 -0.42 10.72 13.07
C ALA A 2 -0.99 9.37 12.65
N ILE A 3 -1.27 9.25 11.36
CA ILE A 3 -1.77 8.00 10.77
C ILE A 3 -0.57 7.08 10.50
N PRO A 4 -0.52 5.90 11.10
CA PRO A 4 0.59 4.98 10.82
C PRO A 4 0.41 4.35 9.44
N VAL A 5 1.35 4.65 8.55
CA VAL A 5 1.33 4.23 7.14
C VAL A 5 2.58 3.43 6.82
N LEU A 6 2.39 2.30 6.17
CA LEU A 6 3.50 1.51 5.61
C LEU A 6 3.50 1.70 4.10
N VAL A 7 4.64 2.10 3.54
CA VAL A 7 4.83 2.25 2.10
C VAL A 7 5.83 1.19 1.65
N ALA A 8 5.38 0.24 0.86
CA ALA A 8 6.17 -0.89 0.40
C ALA A 8 6.38 -0.81 -1.11
N ASP A 9 7.61 -0.57 -1.55
CA ASP A 9 7.99 -0.44 -2.96
C ASP A 9 9.52 -0.54 -3.02
N ASP A 10 10.06 -1.28 -3.96
CA ASP A 10 11.51 -1.47 -4.06
C ASP A 10 12.24 -0.26 -4.65
N SER A 11 11.52 0.67 -5.26
CA SER A 11 12.08 1.89 -5.84
C SER A 11 12.00 3.05 -4.86
N LYS A 12 13.16 3.60 -4.51
CA LYS A 12 13.21 4.77 -3.63
C LYS A 12 12.49 5.97 -4.23
N LEU A 13 12.64 6.18 -5.54
CA LEU A 13 11.96 7.28 -6.22
C LEU A 13 10.44 7.08 -6.20
N SER A 14 10.00 5.85 -6.39
CA SER A 14 8.58 5.52 -6.35
C SER A 14 8.01 5.74 -4.94
N ARG A 15 8.74 5.29 -3.89
CA ARG A 15 8.29 5.53 -2.51
C ARG A 15 8.16 7.02 -2.22
N ARG A 16 9.15 7.82 -2.64
CA ARG A 16 9.09 9.28 -2.45
C ARG A 16 7.91 9.89 -3.17
N SER A 17 7.65 9.45 -4.39
CA SER A 17 6.51 9.94 -5.18
C SER A 17 5.20 9.65 -4.47
N VAL A 18 5.05 8.45 -3.95
CA VAL A 18 3.84 8.05 -3.21
C VAL A 18 3.68 8.88 -1.95
N ILE A 19 4.75 9.04 -1.18
CA ILE A 19 4.72 9.82 0.07
C ILE A 19 4.34 11.28 -0.21
N ARG A 20 4.93 11.87 -1.26
CA ARG A 20 4.61 13.26 -1.64
C ARG A 20 3.18 13.43 -2.13
N ALA A 21 2.58 12.36 -2.63
CA ALA A 21 1.20 12.41 -3.12
C ALA A 21 0.17 12.35 -2.00
N LEU A 22 0.58 12.02 -0.78
CA LEU A 22 -0.33 11.97 0.36
C LEU A 22 -0.86 13.36 0.67
N PRO A 23 -2.17 13.50 0.93
CA PRO A 23 -2.77 14.81 1.20
C PRO A 23 -2.11 15.53 2.37
N PRO A 24 -1.70 16.80 2.19
CA PRO A 24 -0.98 17.52 3.25
C PRO A 24 -1.85 17.94 4.43
N GLU A 25 -3.15 17.74 4.34
CA GLU A 25 -4.08 18.07 5.41
C GLU A 25 -3.99 17.10 6.60
N LEU A 26 -3.37 15.94 6.39
CA LEU A 26 -3.26 14.89 7.41
C LEU A 26 -1.82 14.76 7.90
N GLU A 27 -1.67 14.22 9.09
CA GLU A 27 -0.35 13.87 9.63
C GLU A 27 -0.13 12.38 9.48
N TYR A 28 1.09 11.98 9.12
CA TYR A 28 1.45 10.60 8.87
C TYR A 28 2.68 10.19 9.66
N ASP A 29 2.66 8.96 10.15
CA ASP A 29 3.84 8.30 10.69
C ASP A 29 4.22 7.21 9.68
N ILE A 30 5.23 7.48 8.86
CA ILE A 30 5.54 6.66 7.70
C ILE A 30 6.69 5.70 7.97
N THR A 31 6.45 4.43 7.69
CA THR A 31 7.48 3.39 7.64
C THR A 31 7.62 2.95 6.20
N GLU A 32 8.85 2.74 5.74
CA GLU A 32 9.12 2.30 4.38
C GLU A 32 9.67 0.88 4.37
N ALA A 33 9.24 0.08 3.40
CA ALA A 33 9.75 -1.26 3.15
C ALA A 33 10.21 -1.35 1.69
N THR A 34 11.36 -1.98 1.46
CA THR A 34 11.96 -2.06 0.13
C THR A 34 11.67 -3.38 -0.59
N ASN A 35 11.05 -4.32 0.10
CA ASN A 35 10.63 -5.58 -0.48
C ASN A 35 9.48 -6.17 0.35
N GLY A 36 8.90 -7.25 -0.14
CA GLY A 36 7.75 -7.86 0.53
C GLY A 36 8.09 -8.48 1.87
N GLN A 37 9.30 -9.00 2.04
CA GLN A 37 9.71 -9.57 3.33
C GLN A 37 9.81 -8.48 4.39
N GLU A 38 10.41 -7.33 4.05
CA GLU A 38 10.45 -6.19 4.97
C GLU A 38 9.04 -5.71 5.34
N ALA A 39 8.14 -5.71 4.37
CA ALA A 39 6.76 -5.33 4.62
C ALA A 39 6.09 -6.29 5.61
N ILE A 40 6.27 -7.59 5.40
CA ILE A 40 5.72 -8.61 6.30
C ILE A 40 6.31 -8.47 7.70
N ASP A 41 7.62 -8.26 7.79
CA ASP A 41 8.29 -8.06 9.08
C ASP A 41 7.73 -6.85 9.82
N ALA A 42 7.54 -5.74 9.11
CA ALA A 42 6.96 -4.53 9.69
C ALA A 42 5.52 -4.78 10.18
N LEU A 43 4.72 -5.45 9.35
CA LEU A 43 3.32 -5.77 9.68
C LEU A 43 3.21 -6.73 10.86
N SER A 44 4.17 -7.64 11.03
CA SER A 44 4.14 -8.60 12.14
C SER A 44 4.46 -7.94 13.47
N GLY A 45 5.21 -6.85 13.49
CA GLY A 45 5.65 -6.20 14.71
C GLY A 45 4.92 -4.91 15.06
N ASN A 46 4.08 -4.39 14.17
CA ASN A 46 3.45 -3.09 14.35
C ASN A 46 2.04 -3.08 13.75
N THR A 47 1.24 -2.12 14.20
CA THR A 47 -0.12 -1.92 13.65
C THR A 47 -0.10 -0.70 12.75
N TYR A 48 -0.59 -0.86 11.53
CA TYR A 48 -0.72 0.22 10.55
C TYR A 48 -2.18 0.45 10.19
N SER A 49 -2.54 1.70 9.97
CA SER A 49 -3.87 2.05 9.47
C SER A 49 -3.96 1.84 7.97
N LEU A 50 -2.86 2.15 7.26
CA LEU A 50 -2.84 2.20 5.80
C LEU A 50 -1.57 1.54 5.28
N LEU A 51 -1.72 0.72 4.25
CA LEU A 51 -0.61 0.11 3.51
C LEU A 51 -0.70 0.53 2.06
N LEU A 52 0.34 1.21 1.57
CA LEU A 52 0.48 1.56 0.16
C LEU A 52 1.48 0.58 -0.44
N LEU A 53 1.02 -0.30 -1.32
CA LEU A 53 1.73 -1.53 -1.68
C LEU A 53 1.94 -1.63 -3.18
N ASP A 54 3.21 -1.74 -3.61
CA ASP A 54 3.52 -2.10 -4.98
C ASP A 54 3.46 -3.63 -5.14
N LEU A 55 3.15 -4.10 -6.34
CA LEU A 55 3.07 -5.53 -6.60
C LEU A 55 4.42 -6.14 -6.96
N THR A 56 5.27 -5.41 -7.67
CA THR A 56 6.54 -5.93 -8.17
C THR A 56 7.67 -5.58 -7.23
N MET A 57 8.09 -6.52 -6.41
CA MET A 57 9.18 -6.35 -5.45
C MET A 57 9.99 -7.65 -5.36
N PRO A 58 11.31 -7.55 -5.05
CA PRO A 58 12.11 -8.74 -4.84
C PRO A 58 11.79 -9.42 -3.50
N GLU A 59 12.31 -10.59 -3.30
CA GLU A 59 12.13 -11.48 -2.15
C GLU A 59 10.70 -11.99 -2.09
N LYS A 60 9.77 -11.15 -1.64
CA LYS A 60 8.34 -11.41 -1.68
C LYS A 60 7.67 -10.24 -2.38
N ASP A 61 6.71 -10.52 -3.25
CA ASP A 61 5.98 -9.49 -3.99
C ASP A 61 4.73 -9.02 -3.23
N GLY A 62 3.99 -8.09 -3.83
CA GLY A 62 2.80 -7.54 -3.19
C GLY A 62 1.69 -8.56 -2.97
N VAL A 63 1.56 -9.54 -3.85
CA VAL A 63 0.57 -10.61 -3.68
C VAL A 63 0.92 -11.47 -2.46
N ASP A 64 2.21 -11.75 -2.26
CA ASP A 64 2.67 -12.49 -1.08
C ASP A 64 2.34 -11.74 0.22
N VAL A 65 2.50 -10.42 0.22
CA VAL A 65 2.15 -9.58 1.37
C VAL A 65 0.65 -9.67 1.66
N LEU A 66 -0.17 -9.59 0.62
CA LEU A 66 -1.63 -9.69 0.77
C LEU A 66 -2.06 -11.07 1.27
N LYS A 67 -1.41 -12.14 0.78
CA LYS A 67 -1.69 -13.49 1.26
C LYS A 67 -1.35 -13.63 2.75
N TYR A 68 -0.23 -13.05 3.17
CA TYR A 68 0.14 -13.03 4.58
C TYR A 68 -0.94 -12.36 5.44
N LEU A 69 -1.43 -11.20 5.00
CA LEU A 69 -2.47 -10.47 5.71
C LEU A 69 -3.79 -11.24 5.73
N ASP A 70 -4.15 -11.87 4.61
CA ASP A 70 -5.37 -12.66 4.50
C ASP A 70 -5.34 -13.85 5.46
N GLU A 71 -4.21 -14.54 5.54
CA GLU A 71 -4.05 -15.67 6.48
C GLU A 71 -4.09 -15.21 7.93
N ARG A 72 -3.54 -14.05 8.21
CA ARG A 72 -3.57 -13.47 9.57
C ARG A 72 -4.99 -13.05 9.97
N GLY A 73 -5.84 -12.70 9.00
CA GLY A 73 -7.22 -12.32 9.23
C GLY A 73 -7.44 -10.89 9.70
N ASP A 74 -6.36 -10.14 9.88
CA ASP A 74 -6.37 -8.76 10.36
C ASP A 74 -5.54 -7.95 9.40
N MET A 75 -6.13 -6.93 8.76
CA MET A 75 -5.38 -6.17 7.78
C MET A 75 -5.73 -4.68 7.82
N PRO A 76 -4.73 -3.82 7.53
CA PRO A 76 -4.97 -2.40 7.36
C PRO A 76 -5.77 -2.15 6.08
N ASN A 77 -6.12 -0.89 5.84
CA ASN A 77 -6.61 -0.51 4.53
C ASN A 77 -5.45 -0.61 3.54
N VAL A 78 -5.57 -1.47 2.53
CA VAL A 78 -4.52 -1.67 1.53
C VAL A 78 -4.92 -1.01 0.23
N ILE A 79 -4.05 -0.12 -0.25
CA ILE A 79 -4.16 0.47 -1.60
C ILE A 79 -2.97 -0.05 -2.38
N VAL A 80 -3.22 -0.79 -3.45
CA VAL A 80 -2.18 -1.26 -4.35
C VAL A 80 -1.88 -0.17 -5.37
N ILE A 81 -0.61 0.17 -5.54
CA ILE A 81 -0.15 1.19 -6.50
C ILE A 81 0.91 0.53 -7.37
N SER A 82 0.58 0.25 -8.63
CA SER A 82 1.46 -0.57 -9.45
C SER A 82 1.43 -0.17 -10.93
N ALA A 83 2.59 -0.37 -11.59
CA ALA A 83 2.68 -0.28 -13.04
C ALA A 83 2.20 -1.56 -13.73
N ASP A 84 2.11 -2.67 -12.99
CA ASP A 84 1.58 -3.93 -13.49
C ASP A 84 0.07 -3.97 -13.23
N PHE A 85 -0.71 -3.51 -14.20
CA PHE A 85 -2.16 -3.39 -14.06
C PHE A 85 -2.93 -4.39 -14.94
N GLN A 86 -2.37 -5.57 -15.16
CA GLN A 86 -3.09 -6.63 -15.86
C GLN A 86 -4.39 -6.93 -15.11
N PRO A 87 -5.50 -7.14 -15.84
CA PRO A 87 -6.81 -7.41 -15.19
C PRO A 87 -6.77 -8.57 -14.21
N GLU A 88 -5.99 -9.60 -14.51
CA GLU A 88 -5.82 -10.75 -13.63
C GLU A 88 -5.23 -10.35 -12.28
N LYS A 89 -4.17 -9.52 -12.31
CA LYS A 89 -3.52 -9.04 -11.10
C LYS A 89 -4.46 -8.18 -10.27
N GLN A 90 -5.20 -7.29 -10.92
CA GLN A 90 -6.16 -6.44 -10.24
C GLN A 90 -7.23 -7.28 -9.52
N ARG A 91 -7.73 -8.31 -10.20
CA ARG A 91 -8.74 -9.18 -9.62
C ARG A 91 -8.21 -9.93 -8.40
N ILE A 92 -6.99 -10.47 -8.52
CA ILE A 92 -6.36 -11.20 -7.42
C ILE A 92 -6.19 -10.31 -6.18
N VAL A 93 -5.65 -9.11 -6.33
CA VAL A 93 -5.39 -8.26 -5.17
C VAL A 93 -6.68 -7.79 -4.50
N LEU A 94 -7.71 -7.49 -5.29
CA LEU A 94 -8.99 -7.10 -4.72
C LEU A 94 -9.64 -8.28 -3.99
N SER A 95 -9.52 -9.50 -4.53
CA SER A 95 -10.05 -10.69 -3.87
C SER A 95 -9.32 -11.01 -2.57
N LEU A 96 -8.06 -10.59 -2.43
CA LEU A 96 -7.27 -10.77 -1.22
C LEU A 96 -7.47 -9.66 -0.20
N GLY A 97 -8.32 -8.68 -0.49
CA GLY A 97 -8.69 -7.66 0.47
C GLY A 97 -8.18 -6.25 0.22
N ALA A 98 -7.46 -6.02 -0.89
CA ALA A 98 -7.07 -4.66 -1.25
C ALA A 98 -8.32 -3.82 -1.49
N LYS A 99 -8.32 -2.58 -0.98
CA LYS A 99 -9.48 -1.69 -1.10
C LYS A 99 -9.53 -1.02 -2.46
N ARG A 100 -8.37 -0.77 -3.07
CA ARG A 100 -8.30 -0.06 -4.34
C ARG A 100 -7.01 -0.45 -5.07
N PHE A 101 -7.07 -0.41 -6.39
CA PHE A 101 -5.90 -0.56 -7.25
C PHE A 101 -5.70 0.76 -8.01
N ILE A 102 -4.54 1.39 -7.83
CA ILE A 102 -4.19 2.62 -8.53
C ILE A 102 -3.03 2.33 -9.48
N ARG A 103 -3.17 2.75 -10.73
CA ARG A 103 -2.16 2.55 -11.76
C ARG A 103 -1.08 3.62 -11.66
N LYS A 104 0.18 3.21 -11.85
CA LYS A 104 1.28 4.17 -12.00
C LYS A 104 1.28 4.73 -13.42
N PRO A 105 1.68 5.98 -13.63
CA PRO A 105 2.15 6.94 -12.65
C PRO A 105 1.02 7.42 -11.73
N LEU A 106 1.35 7.58 -10.46
CA LEU A 106 0.35 7.92 -9.44
C LEU A 106 -0.19 9.33 -9.64
N ASP A 107 -1.51 9.43 -9.68
CA ASP A 107 -2.22 10.70 -9.66
C ASP A 107 -2.59 11.02 -8.21
N LYS A 108 -2.07 12.12 -7.68
CA LYS A 108 -2.33 12.49 -6.29
C LYS A 108 -3.81 12.76 -6.00
N GLU A 109 -4.56 13.18 -7.01
CA GLU A 109 -6.00 13.42 -6.85
C GLU A 109 -6.75 12.11 -6.69
N GLU A 110 -6.35 11.07 -7.43
CA GLU A 110 -6.92 9.74 -7.28
C GLU A 110 -6.64 9.17 -5.90
N LEU A 111 -5.42 9.36 -5.40
CA LEU A 111 -5.06 8.92 -4.06
C LEU A 111 -5.88 9.66 -3.00
N ALA A 112 -6.00 10.97 -3.12
CA ALA A 112 -6.79 11.78 -2.19
C ALA A 112 -8.26 11.35 -2.19
N MET A 113 -8.83 11.10 -3.36
CA MET A 113 -10.21 10.63 -3.49
C MET A 113 -10.39 9.27 -2.81
N THR A 114 -9.42 8.36 -3.00
CA THR A 114 -9.46 7.05 -2.37
C THR A 114 -9.42 7.18 -0.84
N LEU A 115 -8.55 8.03 -0.32
CA LEU A 115 -8.46 8.26 1.14
C LEU A 115 -9.74 8.90 1.67
N PHE A 116 -10.37 9.77 0.92
CA PHE A 116 -11.66 10.33 1.28
C PHE A 116 -12.72 9.22 1.37
N GLU A 117 -12.78 8.35 0.38
CA GLU A 117 -13.73 7.22 0.36
C GLU A 117 -13.48 6.24 1.52
N LEU A 118 -12.24 6.10 1.96
CA LEU A 118 -11.89 5.24 3.08
C LEU A 118 -12.08 5.90 4.45
N GLY A 119 -12.47 7.17 4.48
CA GLY A 119 -12.80 7.86 5.72
C GLY A 119 -11.65 8.65 6.36
N TYR A 120 -10.53 8.84 5.67
CA TYR A 120 -9.41 9.62 6.22
C TYR A 120 -9.58 11.13 6.04
N LEU A 121 -10.36 11.52 5.06
CA LEU A 121 -10.58 12.94 4.74
C LEU A 121 -12.05 13.32 4.83
#